data_183e59c22b1d284d802aed1c72a77108
#
_entry.id   183e59c22b1d284d802aed1c72a77108
#
_cell.length_a   1.000
_cell.length_b   1.000
_cell.length_c   1.000
_cell.angle_alpha   90.00
_cell.angle_beta   90.00
_cell.angle_gamma   90.00
#
_symmetry.space_group_name_H-M   'P 1'
#
loop_
_entity.id
_entity.type
_entity.pdbx_description
1 polymer ?
#
loop_
_entity_poly.entity_id
_entity_poly.type
_entity_poly.pdbx_seq_one_letter_code
_entity_poly.pdbx_strand_id
1 'polypeptide(L)'
;VCMAPERCLEILEAHPAVSGFLSFDEKGTHRSWLSRAGFLMELRKQGPWEQGYLFHRSRSRAALLAMAGVKERIGYGKGRKMFMTRAVQEPAQLMHQLDYFFNMMRGAGFELPDKKEYQFFYKEEDEQAARSILESHGVGKHSRYICFHLGANWEPKRWPVGHFAALAEMIEMRWKLPVVVTGSSQDELLWEALATSGEPTGGRGEG
;
A
#
# COMPACT_ATOMS: atom_id res chain seq x y z
N VAL A 1 -7.85 -15.00 6.08
CA VAL A 1 -6.44 -14.68 6.34
C VAL A 1 -5.83 -14.05 5.11
N CYS A 2 -5.07 -12.96 5.29
CA CYS A 2 -4.36 -12.27 4.22
C CYS A 2 -2.86 -12.53 4.33
N MET A 3 -2.19 -12.83 3.22
CA MET A 3 -0.74 -13.01 3.15
C MET A 3 -0.12 -11.91 2.30
N ALA A 4 0.67 -11.03 2.93
CA ALA A 4 1.30 -9.88 2.29
C ALA A 4 2.61 -9.50 3.01
N PRO A 5 3.43 -8.60 2.45
CA PRO A 5 4.56 -8.03 3.18
C PRO A 5 4.10 -7.29 4.44
N GLU A 6 4.94 -7.29 5.47
CA GLU A 6 4.62 -6.71 6.79
C GLU A 6 4.16 -5.26 6.73
N ARG A 7 4.73 -4.46 5.82
CA ARG A 7 4.30 -3.07 5.59
C ARG A 7 2.83 -2.89 5.17
N CYS A 8 2.13 -3.99 4.85
CA CYS A 8 0.70 -3.97 4.52
C CYS A 8 -0.17 -4.28 5.74
N LEU A 9 0.43 -4.67 6.87
CA LEU A 9 -0.29 -5.09 8.07
C LEU A 9 -1.17 -3.98 8.61
N GLU A 10 -0.62 -2.79 8.80
CA GLU A 10 -1.32 -1.62 9.35
C GLU A 10 -2.61 -1.29 8.58
N ILE A 11 -2.58 -1.44 7.25
CA ILE A 11 -3.77 -1.19 6.40
C ILE A 11 -4.80 -2.32 6.50
N LEU A 12 -4.35 -3.56 6.72
CA LEU A 12 -5.20 -4.75 6.70
C LEU A 12 -5.75 -5.10 8.08
N GLU A 13 -5.07 -4.69 9.14
CA GLU A 13 -5.40 -5.07 10.51
C GLU A 13 -6.75 -4.53 10.95
N ALA A 14 -7.11 -3.32 10.56
CA ALA A 14 -8.40 -2.71 10.85
C ALA A 14 -9.54 -3.19 9.93
N HIS A 15 -9.24 -3.99 8.89
CA HIS A 15 -10.24 -4.39 7.92
C HIS A 15 -11.17 -5.48 8.47
N PRO A 16 -12.49 -5.28 8.55
CA PRO A 16 -13.42 -6.19 9.24
C PRO A 16 -13.50 -7.59 8.61
N ALA A 17 -13.18 -7.74 7.32
CA ALA A 17 -13.17 -9.03 6.63
C ALA A 17 -11.82 -9.77 6.75
N VAL A 18 -10.79 -9.20 7.40
CA VAL A 18 -9.48 -9.84 7.57
C VAL A 18 -9.37 -10.41 8.96
N SER A 19 -9.53 -11.73 9.10
CA SER A 19 -9.47 -12.44 10.37
C SER A 19 -8.05 -12.80 10.82
N GLY A 20 -7.03 -12.59 9.99
CA GLY A 20 -5.65 -12.87 10.30
C GLY A 20 -4.70 -12.44 9.20
N PHE A 21 -3.44 -12.26 9.57
CA PHE A 21 -2.39 -11.79 8.68
C PHE A 21 -1.15 -12.70 8.77
N LEU A 22 -0.57 -12.99 7.61
CA LEU A 22 0.68 -13.72 7.48
C LEU A 22 1.69 -12.85 6.74
N SER A 23 2.74 -12.45 7.44
CA SER A 23 3.82 -11.67 6.83
C SER A 23 4.67 -12.56 5.93
N PHE A 24 4.71 -12.26 4.62
CA PHE A 24 5.55 -12.94 3.65
C PHE A 24 6.25 -11.96 2.71
N ASP A 25 7.55 -11.78 2.91
CA ASP A 25 8.38 -10.91 2.08
C ASP A 25 9.50 -11.70 1.40
N GLU A 26 9.33 -11.99 0.10
CA GLU A 26 10.31 -12.71 -0.72
C GLU A 26 11.61 -11.93 -0.95
N LYS A 27 11.58 -10.61 -0.83
CA LYS A 27 12.74 -9.73 -1.06
C LYS A 27 13.49 -9.39 0.22
N GLY A 28 12.80 -9.48 1.37
CA GLY A 28 13.32 -9.23 2.70
C GLY A 28 13.53 -10.52 3.51
N THR A 29 12.75 -10.68 4.57
CA THR A 29 12.88 -11.76 5.57
C THR A 29 12.82 -13.17 4.98
N HIS A 30 12.05 -13.38 3.91
CA HIS A 30 11.90 -14.68 3.25
C HIS A 30 12.72 -14.81 1.96
N ARG A 31 13.90 -14.17 1.92
CA ARG A 31 14.78 -14.23 0.74
C ARG A 31 15.47 -15.59 0.61
N SER A 32 15.91 -16.20 1.73
CA SER A 32 16.61 -17.47 1.72
C SER A 32 15.66 -18.65 1.55
N TRP A 33 16.18 -19.79 1.05
CA TRP A 33 15.37 -21.00 0.95
C TRP A 33 15.01 -21.58 2.32
N LEU A 34 15.87 -21.43 3.32
CA LEU A 34 15.62 -21.87 4.70
C LEU A 34 14.47 -21.08 5.33
N SER A 35 14.46 -19.75 5.19
CA SER A 35 13.37 -18.93 5.72
C SER A 35 12.04 -19.21 5.02
N ARG A 36 12.06 -19.53 3.72
CA ARG A 36 10.86 -19.97 2.99
C ARG A 36 10.37 -21.34 3.46
N ALA A 37 11.28 -22.27 3.75
CA ALA A 37 10.92 -23.58 4.29
C ALA A 37 10.30 -23.44 5.70
N GLY A 38 10.87 -22.58 6.54
CA GLY A 38 10.30 -22.26 7.86
C GLY A 38 8.90 -21.68 7.75
N PHE A 39 8.71 -20.68 6.87
CA PHE A 39 7.40 -20.09 6.59
C PHE A 39 6.40 -21.12 6.04
N LEU A 40 6.82 -22.02 5.15
CA LEU A 40 5.98 -23.11 4.66
C LEU A 40 5.48 -24.02 5.78
N MET A 41 6.37 -24.37 6.73
CA MET A 41 5.97 -25.17 7.90
C MET A 41 4.95 -24.44 8.76
N GLU A 42 5.16 -23.14 8.97
CA GLU A 42 4.21 -22.31 9.70
C GLU A 42 2.85 -22.22 9.00
N LEU A 43 2.86 -21.99 7.68
CA LEU A 43 1.65 -21.96 6.88
C LEU A 43 0.88 -23.29 6.92
N ARG A 44 1.59 -24.42 6.94
CA ARG A 44 0.98 -25.75 7.10
C ARG A 44 0.35 -25.97 8.46
N LYS A 45 0.99 -25.50 9.53
CA LYS A 45 0.47 -25.64 10.90
C LYS A 45 -0.84 -24.87 11.11
N GLN A 46 -0.98 -23.73 10.44
CA GLN A 46 -2.18 -22.90 10.54
C GLN A 46 -3.35 -23.42 9.67
N GLY A 47 -3.10 -24.40 8.79
CA GLY A 47 -4.15 -25.05 8.01
C GLY A 47 -5.07 -25.97 8.85
N PRO A 48 -6.01 -26.64 8.21
CA PRO A 48 -6.16 -26.81 6.77
C PRO A 48 -6.69 -25.57 6.02
N TRP A 49 -6.18 -25.34 4.80
CA TRP A 49 -6.62 -24.25 3.93
C TRP A 49 -7.53 -24.78 2.84
N GLU A 50 -8.79 -24.41 2.86
CA GLU A 50 -9.75 -24.85 1.84
C GLU A 50 -9.49 -24.13 0.52
N GLN A 51 -9.38 -22.80 0.54
CA GLN A 51 -9.19 -21.99 -0.67
C GLN A 51 -8.07 -20.98 -0.49
N GLY A 52 -7.35 -20.71 -1.57
CA GLY A 52 -6.31 -19.69 -1.65
C GLY A 52 -6.39 -18.91 -2.96
N TYR A 53 -6.49 -17.59 -2.86
CA TYR A 53 -6.58 -16.68 -3.99
C TYR A 53 -5.25 -15.99 -4.25
N LEU A 54 -4.65 -16.21 -5.42
CA LEU A 54 -3.35 -15.64 -5.77
C LEU A 54 -3.50 -14.46 -6.73
N PHE A 55 -3.43 -13.25 -6.17
CA PHE A 55 -3.45 -12.01 -6.95
C PHE A 55 -2.09 -11.67 -7.58
N HIS A 56 -1.01 -12.25 -7.09
CA HIS A 56 0.34 -11.96 -7.52
C HIS A 56 0.80 -12.85 -8.68
N ARG A 57 1.60 -12.31 -9.60
CA ARG A 57 2.13 -13.05 -10.78
C ARG A 57 3.37 -13.92 -10.47
N SER A 58 3.61 -14.31 -9.23
CA SER A 58 4.78 -15.08 -8.80
C SER A 58 4.53 -16.58 -8.91
N ARG A 59 5.47 -17.30 -9.56
CA ARG A 59 5.50 -18.76 -9.58
C ARG A 59 5.85 -19.34 -8.20
N SER A 60 6.77 -18.70 -7.47
CA SER A 60 7.18 -19.14 -6.14
C SER A 60 6.03 -19.10 -5.15
N ARG A 61 5.20 -18.05 -5.18
CA ARG A 61 4.00 -17.97 -4.34
C ARG A 61 2.93 -18.99 -4.73
N ALA A 62 2.77 -19.26 -6.02
CA ALA A 62 1.88 -20.31 -6.49
C ALA A 62 2.32 -21.70 -6.00
N ALA A 63 3.62 -21.99 -6.09
CA ALA A 63 4.23 -23.21 -5.57
C ALA A 63 4.10 -23.30 -4.03
N LEU A 64 4.28 -22.19 -3.33
CA LEU A 64 4.13 -22.11 -1.88
C LEU A 64 2.72 -22.53 -1.44
N LEU A 65 1.66 -22.02 -2.08
CA LEU A 65 0.29 -22.40 -1.80
C LEU A 65 0.05 -23.90 -2.05
N ALA A 66 0.61 -24.44 -3.13
CA ALA A 66 0.50 -25.87 -3.46
C ALA A 66 1.22 -26.72 -2.41
N MET A 67 2.45 -26.36 -2.04
CA MET A 67 3.22 -27.05 -1.02
C MET A 67 2.60 -26.91 0.38
N ALA A 68 1.94 -25.80 0.67
CA ALA A 68 1.22 -25.62 1.93
C ALA A 68 -0.04 -26.50 2.05
N GLY A 69 -0.43 -27.20 1.00
CA GLY A 69 -1.60 -28.07 1.02
C GLY A 69 -2.93 -27.32 0.87
N VAL A 70 -2.91 -26.09 0.32
CA VAL A 70 -4.16 -25.39 0.01
C VAL A 70 -4.95 -26.20 -1.00
N LYS A 71 -6.19 -26.57 -0.67
CA LYS A 71 -6.98 -27.51 -1.49
C LYS A 71 -7.37 -26.91 -2.83
N GLU A 72 -8.00 -25.75 -2.82
CA GLU A 72 -8.37 -25.02 -4.03
C GLU A 72 -7.50 -23.77 -4.18
N ARG A 73 -6.72 -23.71 -5.25
CA ARG A 73 -5.78 -22.63 -5.54
C ARG A 73 -6.23 -21.92 -6.80
N ILE A 74 -6.68 -20.68 -6.62
CA ILE A 74 -7.33 -19.87 -7.64
C ILE A 74 -6.45 -18.67 -8.00
N GLY A 75 -6.28 -18.44 -9.28
CA GLY A 75 -5.47 -17.32 -9.76
C GLY A 75 -5.26 -17.37 -11.26
N TYR A 76 -4.59 -16.38 -11.81
CA TYR A 76 -4.24 -16.38 -13.21
C TYR A 76 -3.26 -17.50 -13.57
N GLY A 77 -3.56 -18.25 -14.64
CA GLY A 77 -2.84 -19.45 -15.02
C GLY A 77 -1.54 -19.23 -15.78
N LYS A 78 -1.33 -18.07 -16.42
CA LYS A 78 -0.16 -17.84 -17.29
C LYS A 78 1.17 -18.11 -16.58
N GLY A 79 1.87 -19.16 -17.00
CA GLY A 79 3.13 -19.61 -16.40
C GLY A 79 3.04 -20.24 -15.01
N ARG A 80 1.83 -20.46 -14.47
CA ARG A 80 1.57 -21.00 -13.11
C ARG A 80 0.50 -22.08 -13.10
N LYS A 81 -0.06 -22.44 -14.27
CA LYS A 81 -1.19 -23.38 -14.40
C LYS A 81 -0.97 -24.69 -13.63
N MET A 82 0.28 -25.20 -13.59
CA MET A 82 0.62 -26.43 -12.87
C MET A 82 0.40 -26.35 -11.35
N PHE A 83 0.41 -25.16 -10.77
CA PHE A 83 0.20 -24.95 -9.33
C PHE A 83 -1.24 -24.57 -8.99
N MET A 84 -2.05 -24.20 -9.96
CA MET A 84 -3.44 -23.79 -9.77
C MET A 84 -4.38 -24.98 -9.95
N THR A 85 -5.36 -25.12 -9.08
CA THR A 85 -6.47 -26.07 -9.28
C THR A 85 -7.54 -25.45 -10.16
N ARG A 86 -7.71 -24.12 -10.06
CA ARG A 86 -8.59 -23.33 -10.89
C ARG A 86 -7.85 -22.15 -11.51
N ALA A 87 -7.41 -22.32 -12.73
CA ALA A 87 -6.67 -21.32 -13.46
C ALA A 87 -7.62 -20.39 -14.23
N VAL A 88 -7.63 -19.11 -13.86
CA VAL A 88 -8.36 -18.07 -14.59
C VAL A 88 -7.53 -17.61 -15.79
N GLN A 89 -8.19 -17.33 -16.90
CA GLN A 89 -7.54 -16.80 -18.09
C GLN A 89 -7.12 -15.35 -17.87
N GLU A 90 -5.85 -15.06 -18.13
CA GLU A 90 -5.32 -13.71 -18.04
C GLU A 90 -5.83 -12.87 -19.22
N PRO A 91 -6.30 -11.63 -18.98
CA PRO A 91 -6.73 -10.74 -20.06
C PRO A 91 -5.59 -10.42 -21.01
N ALA A 92 -5.91 -10.37 -22.31
CA ALA A 92 -4.92 -10.07 -23.35
C ALA A 92 -4.52 -8.59 -23.38
N GLN A 93 -5.42 -7.70 -22.97
CA GLN A 93 -5.21 -6.26 -22.96
C GLN A 93 -4.70 -5.75 -21.61
N LEU A 94 -3.90 -4.70 -21.65
CA LEU A 94 -3.55 -3.95 -20.44
C LEU A 94 -4.80 -3.28 -19.88
N MET A 95 -4.96 -3.40 -18.57
CA MET A 95 -6.07 -2.79 -17.86
C MET A 95 -5.57 -2.23 -16.51
N HIS A 96 -6.38 -1.40 -15.89
CA HIS A 96 -6.09 -0.90 -14.56
C HIS A 96 -5.94 -2.07 -13.57
N GLN A 97 -5.05 -1.94 -12.58
CA GLN A 97 -4.74 -3.02 -11.63
C GLN A 97 -5.98 -3.54 -10.89
N LEU A 98 -6.89 -2.64 -10.53
CA LEU A 98 -8.15 -3.02 -9.88
C LEU A 98 -9.01 -3.88 -10.81
N ASP A 99 -9.14 -3.50 -12.09
CA ASP A 99 -9.88 -4.26 -13.09
C ASP A 99 -9.27 -5.65 -13.32
N TYR A 100 -7.95 -5.72 -13.28
CA TYR A 100 -7.23 -6.98 -13.34
C TYR A 100 -7.60 -7.91 -12.19
N PHE A 101 -7.67 -7.40 -10.95
CA PHE A 101 -8.10 -8.19 -9.80
C PHE A 101 -9.58 -8.58 -9.87
N PHE A 102 -10.45 -7.65 -10.28
CA PHE A 102 -11.86 -7.92 -10.47
C PHE A 102 -12.11 -8.98 -11.55
N ASN A 103 -11.37 -8.92 -12.67
CA ASN A 103 -11.44 -9.94 -13.72
C ASN A 103 -11.06 -11.33 -13.19
N MET A 104 -10.03 -11.41 -12.34
CA MET A 104 -9.66 -12.67 -11.70
C MET A 104 -10.80 -13.20 -10.81
N MET A 105 -11.40 -12.35 -9.99
CA MET A 105 -12.48 -12.75 -9.09
C MET A 105 -13.74 -13.18 -9.84
N ARG A 106 -14.10 -12.49 -10.95
CA ARG A 106 -15.19 -12.92 -11.83
C ARG A 106 -14.89 -14.28 -12.46
N GLY A 107 -13.67 -14.47 -12.96
CA GLY A 107 -13.22 -15.76 -13.48
C GLY A 107 -13.18 -16.87 -12.42
N ALA A 108 -13.06 -16.51 -11.16
CA ALA A 108 -13.22 -17.40 -10.01
C ALA A 108 -14.70 -17.65 -9.64
N GLY A 109 -15.66 -17.01 -10.32
CA GLY A 109 -17.09 -17.23 -10.11
C GLY A 109 -17.74 -16.32 -9.07
N PHE A 110 -17.07 -15.22 -8.70
CA PHE A 110 -17.67 -14.22 -7.80
C PHE A 110 -18.50 -13.21 -8.58
N GLU A 111 -19.67 -12.91 -8.04
CA GLU A 111 -20.44 -11.73 -8.42
C GLU A 111 -19.79 -10.52 -7.75
N LEU A 112 -19.52 -9.49 -8.52
CA LEU A 112 -18.86 -8.29 -8.03
C LEU A 112 -19.76 -7.08 -8.26
N PRO A 113 -19.72 -6.09 -7.38
CA PRO A 113 -20.51 -4.88 -7.56
C PRO A 113 -20.08 -4.13 -8.82
N ASP A 114 -21.05 -3.49 -9.48
CA ASP A 114 -20.77 -2.66 -10.66
C ASP A 114 -19.96 -1.42 -10.30
N LYS A 115 -20.23 -0.82 -9.14
CA LYS A 115 -19.51 0.33 -8.62
C LYS A 115 -18.28 -0.13 -7.85
N LYS A 116 -17.12 0.34 -8.28
CA LYS A 116 -15.84 0.08 -7.60
C LYS A 116 -15.64 1.17 -6.56
N GLU A 117 -15.62 0.79 -5.31
CA GLU A 117 -15.34 1.70 -4.19
C GLU A 117 -14.06 1.27 -3.50
N TYR A 118 -13.20 2.24 -3.20
CA TYR A 118 -12.08 2.03 -2.30
C TYR A 118 -12.56 2.27 -0.88
N GLN A 119 -12.36 1.29 -0.03
CA GLN A 119 -12.64 1.39 1.40
C GLN A 119 -11.32 1.35 2.16
N PHE A 120 -11.15 2.25 3.09
CA PHE A 120 -10.02 2.28 4.00
C PHE A 120 -10.57 2.21 5.42
N PHE A 121 -10.07 1.24 6.17
CA PHE A 121 -10.46 1.04 7.55
C PHE A 121 -9.30 1.42 8.45
N TYR A 122 -9.60 2.08 9.54
CA TYR A 122 -8.65 2.49 10.58
C TYR A 122 -9.31 2.32 11.96
N LYS A 123 -8.48 2.21 12.99
CA LYS A 123 -8.94 2.11 14.36
C LYS A 123 -9.27 3.51 14.90
N GLU A 124 -10.16 3.59 15.86
CA GLU A 124 -10.49 4.87 16.53
C GLU A 124 -9.25 5.51 17.17
N GLU A 125 -8.35 4.70 17.69
CA GLU A 125 -7.07 5.12 18.27
C GLU A 125 -6.19 5.85 17.24
N ASP A 126 -6.15 5.38 15.98
CA ASP A 126 -5.39 6.01 14.90
C ASP A 126 -5.98 7.39 14.57
N GLU A 127 -7.31 7.50 14.54
CA GLU A 127 -7.99 8.77 14.32
C GLU A 127 -7.69 9.76 15.45
N GLN A 128 -7.76 9.31 16.70
CA GLN A 128 -7.45 10.14 17.86
C GLN A 128 -6.00 10.59 17.87
N ALA A 129 -5.06 9.70 17.55
CA ALA A 129 -3.63 10.03 17.44
C ALA A 129 -3.39 11.08 16.34
N ALA A 130 -3.95 10.88 15.15
CA ALA A 130 -3.83 11.84 14.05
C ALA A 130 -4.42 13.22 14.41
N ARG A 131 -5.59 13.26 15.09
CA ARG A 131 -6.20 14.50 15.58
C ARG A 131 -5.29 15.21 16.57
N SER A 132 -4.75 14.50 17.55
CA SER A 132 -3.85 15.08 18.55
C SER A 132 -2.61 15.69 17.92
N ILE A 133 -2.03 15.05 16.92
CA ILE A 133 -0.90 15.58 16.16
C ILE A 133 -1.29 16.88 15.44
N LEU A 134 -2.41 16.89 14.73
CA LEU A 134 -2.89 18.07 14.00
C LEU A 134 -3.16 19.26 14.95
N GLU A 135 -3.84 19.00 16.06
CA GLU A 135 -4.18 20.01 17.06
C GLU A 135 -2.94 20.59 17.74
N SER A 136 -1.92 19.77 18.04
CA SER A 136 -0.65 20.24 18.60
C SER A 136 0.12 21.18 17.67
N HIS A 137 -0.16 21.11 16.36
CA HIS A 137 0.39 22.00 15.33
C HIS A 137 -0.59 23.10 14.88
N GLY A 138 -1.64 23.38 15.67
CA GLY A 138 -2.60 24.47 15.41
C GLY A 138 -3.66 24.16 14.36
N VAL A 139 -3.77 22.92 13.90
CA VAL A 139 -4.83 22.49 12.98
C VAL A 139 -5.99 21.89 13.77
N GLY A 140 -6.96 22.72 14.13
CA GLY A 140 -8.09 22.32 14.97
C GLY A 140 -9.08 21.38 14.25
N LYS A 141 -9.93 20.72 15.02
CA LYS A 141 -10.88 19.69 14.57
C LYS A 141 -11.72 20.04 13.34
N HIS A 142 -12.08 21.30 13.19
CA HIS A 142 -12.90 21.81 12.08
C HIS A 142 -12.12 22.67 11.08
N SER A 143 -10.81 22.75 11.25
CA SER A 143 -9.95 23.48 10.33
C SER A 143 -9.84 22.74 8.99
N ARG A 144 -9.92 23.52 7.91
CA ARG A 144 -9.56 23.02 6.59
C ARG A 144 -8.05 23.12 6.42
N TYR A 145 -7.46 22.13 5.83
CA TYR A 145 -6.03 22.08 5.47
C TYR A 145 -5.84 21.38 4.13
N ILE A 146 -4.66 21.52 3.57
CA ILE A 146 -4.25 20.77 2.37
C ILE A 146 -3.12 19.83 2.79
N CYS A 147 -3.20 18.59 2.35
CA CYS A 147 -2.19 17.58 2.65
C CYS A 147 -1.26 17.39 1.45
N PHE A 148 0.04 17.47 1.69
CA PHE A 148 1.09 17.11 0.74
C PHE A 148 1.72 15.79 1.13
N HIS A 149 1.88 14.90 0.14
CA HIS A 149 2.73 13.72 0.27
C HIS A 149 3.91 13.86 -0.70
N LEU A 150 5.11 14.07 -0.16
CA LEU A 150 6.30 14.40 -0.97
C LEU A 150 6.94 13.16 -1.59
N GLY A 151 6.82 12.02 -0.90
CA GLY A 151 7.49 10.78 -1.28
C GLY A 151 6.80 10.01 -2.40
N ALA A 152 7.55 9.12 -3.03
CA ALA A 152 7.03 8.06 -3.88
C ALA A 152 8.01 6.88 -3.90
N ASN A 153 7.50 5.67 -4.09
CA ASN A 153 8.31 4.45 -4.20
C ASN A 153 9.22 4.43 -5.44
N TRP A 154 9.03 5.34 -6.37
CA TRP A 154 9.78 5.44 -7.61
C TRP A 154 10.09 6.90 -7.89
N GLU A 155 11.36 7.24 -7.97
CA GLU A 155 11.87 8.60 -8.10
C GLU A 155 11.21 9.40 -9.26
N PRO A 156 11.03 8.86 -10.48
CA PRO A 156 10.34 9.59 -11.55
C PRO A 156 8.89 9.96 -11.28
N LYS A 157 8.30 9.45 -10.20
CA LYS A 157 6.94 9.83 -9.74
C LYS A 157 6.97 10.94 -8.70
N ARG A 158 8.15 11.34 -8.21
CA ARG A 158 8.28 12.42 -7.25
C ARG A 158 8.17 13.76 -7.97
N TRP A 159 7.26 14.58 -7.51
CA TRP A 159 7.20 15.94 -7.96
C TRP A 159 8.34 16.75 -7.30
N PRO A 160 9.06 17.63 -8.03
CA PRO A 160 10.18 18.36 -7.46
C PRO A 160 9.77 19.20 -6.25
N VAL A 161 10.58 19.20 -5.19
CA VAL A 161 10.27 19.89 -3.92
C VAL A 161 10.03 21.38 -4.12
N GLY A 162 10.77 22.05 -5.02
CA GLY A 162 10.56 23.47 -5.34
C GLY A 162 9.16 23.79 -5.88
N HIS A 163 8.51 22.84 -6.56
CA HIS A 163 7.12 23.04 -7.00
C HIS A 163 6.13 22.88 -5.85
N PHE A 164 6.41 22.00 -4.88
CA PHE A 164 5.62 21.92 -3.66
C PHE A 164 5.74 23.22 -2.84
N ALA A 165 6.94 23.80 -2.74
CA ALA A 165 7.15 25.09 -2.08
C ALA A 165 6.33 26.20 -2.73
N ALA A 166 6.46 26.38 -4.04
CA ALA A 166 5.68 27.37 -4.80
C ALA A 166 4.16 27.15 -4.65
N LEU A 167 3.71 25.90 -4.65
CA LEU A 167 2.30 25.58 -4.44
C LEU A 167 1.86 25.92 -3.01
N ALA A 168 2.68 25.66 -2.00
CA ALA A 168 2.37 26.00 -0.60
C ALA A 168 2.20 27.52 -0.43
N GLU A 169 3.08 28.33 -1.02
CA GLU A 169 2.96 29.79 -1.04
C GLU A 169 1.66 30.26 -1.73
N MET A 170 1.30 29.68 -2.86
CA MET A 170 0.05 30.00 -3.56
C MET A 170 -1.18 29.65 -2.71
N ILE A 171 -1.16 28.52 -1.99
CA ILE A 171 -2.22 28.11 -1.08
C ILE A 171 -2.37 29.10 0.06
N GLU A 172 -1.27 29.47 0.69
CA GLU A 172 -1.25 30.46 1.78
C GLU A 172 -1.80 31.82 1.31
N MET A 173 -1.29 32.32 0.18
CA MET A 173 -1.73 33.62 -0.33
C MET A 173 -3.20 33.63 -0.70
N ARG A 174 -3.72 32.59 -1.36
CA ARG A 174 -5.07 32.61 -1.93
C ARG A 174 -6.14 32.12 -0.98
N TRP A 175 -5.85 31.13 -0.15
CA TRP A 175 -6.88 30.46 0.69
C TRP A 175 -6.60 30.54 2.19
N LYS A 176 -5.43 31.00 2.60
CA LYS A 176 -5.03 31.04 4.02
C LYS A 176 -5.21 29.68 4.72
N LEU A 177 -4.93 28.60 4.01
CA LEU A 177 -5.03 27.25 4.53
C LEU A 177 -3.63 26.74 4.93
N PRO A 178 -3.53 26.06 6.08
CA PRO A 178 -2.29 25.38 6.43
C PRO A 178 -2.04 24.17 5.50
N VAL A 179 -0.77 23.92 5.24
CA VAL A 179 -0.31 22.74 4.53
C VAL A 179 0.23 21.74 5.54
N VAL A 180 -0.34 20.54 5.54
CA VAL A 180 0.11 19.40 6.34
C VAL A 180 0.95 18.50 5.44
N VAL A 181 2.18 18.20 5.82
CA VAL A 181 3.05 17.33 5.07
C VAL A 181 3.07 15.94 5.71
N THR A 182 2.87 14.91 4.89
CA THR A 182 2.93 13.51 5.32
C THR A 182 4.02 12.77 4.57
N GLY A 183 4.63 11.79 5.22
CA GLY A 183 5.70 10.97 4.64
C GLY A 183 6.19 9.93 5.62
N SER A 184 7.16 9.15 5.19
CA SER A 184 7.90 8.21 6.03
C SER A 184 9.26 8.80 6.44
N SER A 185 9.98 8.11 7.33
CA SER A 185 11.37 8.48 7.66
C SER A 185 12.30 8.54 6.44
N GLN A 186 11.97 7.86 5.35
CA GLN A 186 12.73 7.94 4.09
C GLN A 186 12.52 9.25 3.33
N ASP A 187 11.49 10.01 3.69
CA ASP A 187 11.13 11.28 3.05
C ASP A 187 11.64 12.51 3.84
N GLU A 188 12.39 12.28 4.93
CA GLU A 188 12.89 13.34 5.83
C GLU A 188 13.69 14.42 5.08
N LEU A 189 14.59 14.01 4.20
CA LEU A 189 15.36 14.95 3.36
C LEU A 189 14.48 15.80 2.43
N LEU A 190 13.35 15.27 1.99
CA LEU A 190 12.40 16.01 1.15
C LEU A 190 11.65 17.05 1.98
N TRP A 191 11.30 16.69 3.21
CA TRP A 191 10.69 17.61 4.15
C TRP A 191 11.65 18.75 4.53
N GLU A 192 12.91 18.45 4.87
CA GLU A 192 13.93 19.46 5.18
C GLU A 192 14.15 20.41 4.00
N ALA A 193 14.24 19.86 2.78
CA ALA A 193 14.36 20.67 1.57
C ALA A 193 13.14 21.57 1.35
N LEU A 194 11.93 21.11 1.65
CA LEU A 194 10.71 21.92 1.57
C LEU A 194 10.73 23.06 2.61
N ALA A 195 11.08 22.75 3.85
CA ALA A 195 11.12 23.72 4.94
C ALA A 195 12.13 24.85 4.65
N THR A 196 13.30 24.51 4.11
CA THR A 196 14.34 25.52 3.76
C THR A 196 14.01 26.31 2.50
N SER A 197 13.21 25.78 1.59
CA SER A 197 12.78 26.49 0.36
C SER A 197 11.81 27.65 0.62
N GLY A 198 11.14 27.66 1.78
CA GLY A 198 10.22 28.72 2.21
C GLY A 198 10.88 29.86 2.98
N GLU A 199 12.16 29.78 3.33
CA GLU A 199 12.87 30.91 3.93
C GLU A 199 13.20 31.92 2.82
N PRO A 200 12.85 33.20 3.01
CA PRO A 200 13.27 34.24 2.06
C PRO A 200 14.80 34.25 2.06
N THR A 201 15.38 33.91 0.92
CA THR A 201 16.81 34.13 0.69
C THR A 201 17.08 35.62 0.87
N GLY A 202 17.44 36.00 2.10
CA GLY A 202 17.89 37.34 2.43
C GLY A 202 19.05 37.67 1.50
N GLY A 203 18.81 38.57 0.56
CA GLY A 203 19.81 39.04 -0.35
C GLY A 203 21.02 39.53 0.43
N ARG A 204 22.14 38.80 0.35
CA ARG A 204 23.44 39.38 0.61
C ARG A 204 23.68 40.35 -0.52
N GLY A 205 23.33 41.59 -0.27
CA GLY A 205 23.87 42.71 -1.04
C GLY A 205 25.40 42.71 -0.85
N GLU A 206 26.08 42.30 -1.90
CA GLU A 206 27.48 42.66 -2.06
C GLU A 206 27.53 44.16 -2.44
N GLY A 207 28.00 44.98 -1.51
CA GLY A 207 28.46 46.32 -1.75
C GLY A 207 29.93 46.31 -2.12
#